data_9aeab5ab3d8983f28ce1bd8923442449
#
_entry.id   9aeab5ab3d8983f28ce1bd8923442449
#
_cell.length_a   1.000
_cell.length_b   1.000
_cell.length_c   1.000
_cell.angle_alpha   90.00
_cell.angle_beta   90.00
_cell.angle_gamma   90.00
#
_symmetry.space_group_name_H-M   'P 1'
#
loop_
_entity.id
_entity.type
_entity.pdbx_description
1 polymer ?
#
loop_
_entity_poly.entity_id
_entity_poly.type
_entity_poly.pdbx_seq_one_letter_code
_entity_poly.pdbx_strand_id
1 'polypeptide(L)'
;GPNLLMAKVALDVCAKHAPDGIGVLDDDSWKREIWFHRPITDIWGIGPGIARRLERRGVFDLAGICTLPQKSIVKEFGKNGLFLLDHAWGQEPCTISQARNYKRHGHSLSNGQVLMRDYRFGEVQTLIREMALASCLELTEKGLAATGVGLYVGYSASNFSHHAWGGGRAPFMGAGGSAKLPQPTDSVSQVTSALLALYEEHV
;
A
#
# COMPACT_ATOMS: atom_id res chain seq x y z
N GLY A 1 6.97 -18.78 10.42
CA GLY A 1 5.54 -19.13 10.41
C GLY A 1 5.24 -20.24 9.40
N PRO A 2 4.16 -21.02 9.57
CA PRO A 2 3.79 -22.15 8.69
C PRO A 2 3.25 -21.71 7.31
N ASN A 3 2.82 -20.45 7.17
CA ASN A 3 2.32 -19.90 5.92
C ASN A 3 2.84 -18.47 5.70
N LEU A 4 2.58 -17.89 4.51
CA LEU A 4 3.07 -16.56 4.14
C LEU A 4 2.51 -15.45 5.03
N LEU A 5 1.24 -15.51 5.40
CA LEU A 5 0.61 -14.55 6.29
C LEU A 5 1.27 -14.54 7.67
N MET A 6 1.37 -15.71 8.32
CA MET A 6 1.97 -15.81 9.65
C MET A 6 3.42 -15.38 9.65
N ALA A 7 4.20 -15.73 8.60
CA ALA A 7 5.56 -15.27 8.46
C ALA A 7 5.65 -13.74 8.32
N LYS A 8 4.73 -13.13 7.56
CA LYS A 8 4.69 -11.67 7.40
C LYS A 8 4.28 -10.96 8.69
N VAL A 9 3.27 -11.47 9.38
CA VAL A 9 2.81 -10.88 10.66
C VAL A 9 3.86 -11.10 11.77
N ALA A 10 4.53 -12.27 11.82
CA ALA A 10 5.63 -12.51 12.74
C ALA A 10 6.75 -11.47 12.55
N LEU A 11 7.08 -11.12 11.31
CA LEU A 11 8.05 -10.07 11.02
C LEU A 11 7.58 -8.69 11.52
N ASP A 12 6.33 -8.31 11.19
CA ASP A 12 5.85 -6.96 11.42
C ASP A 12 5.48 -6.69 12.89
N VAL A 13 4.90 -7.66 13.57
CA VAL A 13 4.39 -7.51 14.95
C VAL A 13 5.38 -8.03 15.99
N CYS A 14 6.04 -9.16 15.73
CA CYS A 14 6.89 -9.80 16.72
C CYS A 14 8.38 -9.43 16.53
N ALA A 15 8.96 -9.73 15.36
CA ALA A 15 10.40 -9.64 15.12
C ALA A 15 10.92 -8.20 15.22
N LYS A 16 10.19 -7.21 14.74
CA LYS A 16 10.59 -5.79 14.79
C LYS A 16 10.74 -5.25 16.22
N HIS A 17 10.13 -5.90 17.18
CA HIS A 17 10.15 -5.53 18.60
C HIS A 17 10.98 -6.49 19.45
N ALA A 18 11.49 -7.58 18.88
CA ALA A 18 12.34 -8.53 19.56
C ALA A 18 13.81 -8.08 19.53
N PRO A 19 14.57 -8.26 20.64
CA PRO A 19 15.99 -7.86 20.71
C PRO A 19 16.89 -8.55 19.67
N ASP A 20 16.55 -9.78 19.29
CA ASP A 20 17.26 -10.61 18.30
C ASP A 20 16.71 -10.45 16.87
N GLY A 21 15.65 -9.68 16.70
CA GLY A 21 15.00 -9.48 15.39
C GLY A 21 14.27 -10.72 14.86
N ILE A 22 14.01 -11.72 15.71
CA ILE A 22 13.36 -12.98 15.33
C ILE A 22 11.94 -13.04 15.89
N GLY A 23 10.98 -13.38 15.04
CA GLY A 23 9.58 -13.62 15.41
C GLY A 23 9.10 -14.96 14.87
N VAL A 24 8.43 -15.72 15.72
CA VAL A 24 7.86 -17.03 15.35
C VAL A 24 6.38 -17.03 15.69
N LEU A 25 5.55 -17.44 14.74
CA LEU A 25 4.12 -17.67 14.93
C LEU A 25 3.74 -19.04 14.39
N ASP A 26 2.88 -19.72 15.11
CA ASP A 26 2.17 -20.95 14.75
C ASP A 26 0.68 -20.79 15.04
N ASP A 27 -0.11 -21.83 14.84
CA ASP A 27 -1.58 -21.77 15.01
C ASP A 27 -2.00 -21.44 16.45
N ASP A 28 -1.23 -21.88 17.46
CA ASP A 28 -1.55 -21.64 18.85
C ASP A 28 -1.14 -20.21 19.28
N SER A 29 0.05 -19.77 18.91
CA SER A 29 0.52 -18.40 19.16
C SER A 29 -0.27 -17.36 18.36
N TRP A 30 -0.75 -17.69 17.15
CA TRP A 30 -1.66 -16.82 16.40
C TRP A 30 -2.89 -16.46 17.22
N LYS A 31 -3.57 -17.44 17.80
CA LYS A 31 -4.77 -17.21 18.64
C LYS A 31 -4.44 -16.50 19.94
N ARG A 32 -3.32 -16.86 20.57
CA ARG A 32 -2.93 -16.31 21.86
C ARG A 32 -2.43 -14.87 21.77
N GLU A 33 -1.67 -14.52 20.71
CA GLU A 33 -0.91 -13.28 20.63
C GLU A 33 -1.47 -12.31 19.59
N ILE A 34 -1.99 -12.82 18.46
CA ILE A 34 -2.38 -12.00 17.32
C ILE A 34 -3.88 -11.73 17.27
N TRP A 35 -4.73 -12.67 17.71
CA TRP A 35 -6.18 -12.48 17.65
C TRP A 35 -6.66 -11.20 18.32
N PHE A 36 -6.06 -10.82 19.44
CA PHE A 36 -6.42 -9.63 20.22
C PHE A 36 -5.43 -8.47 20.04
N HIS A 37 -4.50 -8.58 19.10
CA HIS A 37 -3.53 -7.52 18.82
C HIS A 37 -4.22 -6.25 18.35
N ARG A 38 -3.77 -5.11 18.88
CA ARG A 38 -4.25 -3.77 18.52
C ARG A 38 -3.08 -2.78 18.41
N PRO A 39 -3.13 -1.88 17.44
CA PRO A 39 -4.23 -1.62 16.50
C PRO A 39 -4.30 -2.70 15.41
N ILE A 40 -5.51 -2.98 14.92
CA ILE A 40 -5.74 -3.98 13.86
C ILE A 40 -5.02 -3.64 12.55
N THR A 41 -4.66 -2.38 12.35
CA THR A 41 -3.90 -1.89 11.19
C THR A 41 -2.45 -2.35 11.14
N ASP A 42 -1.92 -2.92 12.21
CA ASP A 42 -0.59 -3.55 12.22
C ASP A 42 -0.60 -4.91 11.49
N ILE A 43 -1.80 -5.48 11.33
CA ILE A 43 -1.98 -6.73 10.61
C ILE A 43 -1.94 -6.47 9.11
N TRP A 44 -1.06 -7.18 8.43
CA TRP A 44 -0.90 -7.07 7.00
C TRP A 44 -2.24 -7.28 6.26
N GLY A 45 -2.52 -6.40 5.30
CA GLY A 45 -3.77 -6.41 4.53
C GLY A 45 -4.92 -5.59 5.14
N ILE A 46 -4.80 -5.12 6.39
CA ILE A 46 -5.81 -4.30 7.04
C ILE A 46 -5.34 -2.84 7.13
N GLY A 47 -5.67 -2.07 6.12
CA GLY A 47 -5.41 -0.64 6.13
C GLY A 47 -6.49 0.18 6.86
N PRO A 48 -6.29 1.51 7.03
CA PRO A 48 -7.22 2.38 7.77
C PRO A 48 -8.65 2.38 7.21
N GLY A 49 -8.82 2.15 5.91
CA GLY A 49 -10.14 2.08 5.27
C GLY A 49 -10.93 0.83 5.68
N ILE A 50 -10.25 -0.31 5.83
CA ILE A 50 -10.86 -1.56 6.31
C ILE A 50 -11.12 -1.45 7.80
N ALA A 51 -10.15 -0.98 8.58
CA ALA A 51 -10.27 -0.80 10.02
C ALA A 51 -11.51 0.05 10.38
N ARG A 52 -11.67 1.23 9.78
CA ARG A 52 -12.85 2.10 10.01
C ARG A 52 -14.19 1.44 9.69
N ARG A 53 -14.24 0.54 8.71
CA ARG A 53 -15.47 -0.22 8.40
C ARG A 53 -15.75 -1.30 9.43
N LEU A 54 -14.72 -1.96 9.94
CA LEU A 54 -14.80 -2.92 11.03
C LEU A 54 -15.22 -2.25 12.35
N GLU A 55 -14.61 -1.11 12.68
CA GLU A 55 -14.95 -0.30 13.87
C GLU A 55 -16.43 0.09 13.94
N ARG A 56 -17.04 0.46 12.80
CA ARG A 56 -18.47 0.72 12.70
C ARG A 56 -19.35 -0.47 13.07
N ARG A 57 -18.78 -1.67 13.11
CA ARG A 57 -19.43 -2.91 13.56
C ARG A 57 -19.00 -3.35 14.95
N GLY A 58 -18.24 -2.51 15.66
CA GLY A 58 -17.67 -2.85 16.97
C GLY A 58 -16.53 -3.87 16.92
N VAL A 59 -15.88 -4.04 15.77
CA VAL A 59 -14.77 -4.98 15.57
C VAL A 59 -13.45 -4.23 15.52
N PHE A 60 -12.55 -4.54 16.45
CA PHE A 60 -11.28 -3.84 16.66
C PHE A 60 -10.04 -4.74 16.55
N ASP A 61 -10.24 -6.06 16.39
CA ASP A 61 -9.20 -7.08 16.35
C ASP A 61 -9.63 -8.28 15.50
N LEU A 62 -8.72 -9.23 15.26
CA LEU A 62 -9.01 -10.40 14.43
C LEU A 62 -10.04 -11.33 15.06
N ALA A 63 -10.04 -11.46 16.39
CA ALA A 63 -11.03 -12.28 17.10
C ALA A 63 -12.45 -11.78 16.81
N GLY A 64 -12.66 -10.46 16.80
CA GLY A 64 -13.91 -9.84 16.41
C GLY A 64 -14.32 -10.14 14.96
N ILE A 65 -13.36 -10.19 14.02
CA ILE A 65 -13.65 -10.58 12.63
C ILE A 65 -14.17 -12.01 12.57
N CYS A 66 -13.57 -12.93 13.33
CA CYS A 66 -13.96 -14.34 13.38
C CYS A 66 -15.40 -14.55 13.86
N THR A 67 -15.99 -13.62 14.59
CA THR A 67 -17.39 -13.69 15.06
C THR A 67 -18.40 -13.23 14.01
N LEU A 68 -17.97 -12.54 12.96
CA LEU A 68 -18.87 -12.00 11.95
C LEU A 68 -19.33 -13.10 10.97
N PRO A 69 -20.63 -13.09 10.60
CA PRO A 69 -21.12 -14.00 9.56
C PRO A 69 -20.42 -13.75 8.22
N GLN A 70 -19.93 -14.80 7.56
CA GLN A 70 -19.25 -14.70 6.27
C GLN A 70 -20.04 -13.90 5.23
N LYS A 71 -21.37 -14.12 5.13
CA LYS A 71 -22.26 -13.38 4.21
C LYS A 71 -22.18 -11.86 4.45
N SER A 72 -22.06 -11.45 5.70
CA SER A 72 -21.96 -10.04 6.10
C SER A 72 -20.62 -9.42 5.67
N ILE A 73 -19.53 -10.16 5.85
CA ILE A 73 -18.18 -9.74 5.45
C ILE A 73 -18.10 -9.62 3.93
N VAL A 74 -18.58 -10.62 3.20
CA VAL A 74 -18.57 -10.63 1.73
C VAL A 74 -19.44 -9.51 1.16
N LYS A 75 -20.60 -9.23 1.77
CA LYS A 75 -21.46 -8.11 1.35
C LYS A 75 -20.72 -6.76 1.45
N GLU A 76 -19.89 -6.58 2.47
CA GLU A 76 -19.22 -5.31 2.73
C GLU A 76 -17.89 -5.16 1.98
N PHE A 77 -17.08 -6.22 1.94
CA PHE A 77 -15.71 -6.18 1.43
C PHE A 77 -15.54 -6.90 0.08
N GLY A 78 -16.62 -7.50 -0.46
CA GLY A 78 -16.56 -8.29 -1.69
C GLY A 78 -15.65 -9.52 -1.55
N LYS A 79 -14.93 -9.86 -2.61
CA LYS A 79 -13.96 -10.98 -2.60
C LYS A 79 -12.86 -10.83 -1.54
N ASN A 80 -12.46 -9.60 -1.25
CA ASN A 80 -11.46 -9.33 -0.22
C ASN A 80 -11.97 -9.69 1.19
N GLY A 81 -13.28 -9.78 1.39
CA GLY A 81 -13.86 -10.23 2.65
C GLY A 81 -13.57 -11.70 2.97
N LEU A 82 -13.43 -12.55 1.96
CA LEU A 82 -13.03 -13.95 2.16
C LEU A 82 -11.59 -14.03 2.66
N PHE A 83 -10.66 -13.31 2.00
CA PHE A 83 -9.27 -13.22 2.48
C PHE A 83 -9.19 -12.64 3.89
N LEU A 84 -10.00 -11.61 4.19
CA LEU A 84 -10.03 -11.02 5.52
C LEU A 84 -10.45 -12.04 6.59
N LEU A 85 -11.41 -12.88 6.27
CA LEU A 85 -11.88 -13.96 7.18
C LEU A 85 -10.83 -15.05 7.33
N ASP A 86 -10.28 -15.58 6.22
CA ASP A 86 -9.22 -16.58 6.23
C ASP A 86 -8.01 -16.08 7.04
N HIS A 87 -7.58 -14.86 6.78
CA HIS A 87 -6.47 -14.24 7.50
C HIS A 87 -6.77 -14.05 9.00
N ALA A 88 -8.00 -13.72 9.39
CA ALA A 88 -8.36 -13.65 10.80
C ALA A 88 -8.20 -15.00 11.51
N TRP A 89 -8.47 -16.10 10.82
CA TRP A 89 -8.21 -17.45 11.30
C TRP A 89 -6.75 -17.92 11.18
N GLY A 90 -5.85 -17.06 10.66
CA GLY A 90 -4.44 -17.41 10.42
C GLY A 90 -4.22 -18.26 9.18
N GLN A 91 -5.22 -18.37 8.30
CA GLN A 91 -5.16 -19.17 7.08
C GLN A 91 -4.68 -18.30 5.91
N GLU A 92 -3.76 -18.84 5.11
CA GLU A 92 -3.29 -18.23 3.88
C GLU A 92 -3.45 -19.19 2.72
N PRO A 93 -4.42 -18.95 1.84
CA PRO A 93 -4.67 -19.83 0.70
C PRO A 93 -3.59 -19.76 -0.38
N CYS A 94 -2.79 -18.66 -0.40
CA CYS A 94 -1.73 -18.50 -1.38
C CYS A 94 -0.46 -19.25 -0.96
N THR A 95 0.03 -20.09 -1.86
CA THR A 95 1.31 -20.80 -1.66
C THR A 95 2.49 -20.06 -2.29
N ILE A 96 3.71 -20.36 -1.82
CA ILE A 96 4.94 -19.84 -2.40
C ILE A 96 5.04 -20.18 -3.90
N SER A 97 4.61 -21.39 -4.29
CA SER A 97 4.60 -21.84 -5.68
C SER A 97 3.67 -20.96 -6.54
N GLN A 98 2.47 -20.69 -6.04
CA GLN A 98 1.52 -19.80 -6.72
C GLN A 98 2.06 -18.38 -6.84
N ALA A 99 2.67 -17.85 -5.78
CA ALA A 99 3.28 -16.53 -5.80
C ALA A 99 4.43 -16.43 -6.81
N ARG A 100 5.29 -17.47 -6.90
CA ARG A 100 6.40 -17.53 -7.89
C ARG A 100 5.91 -17.64 -9.33
N ASN A 101 4.82 -18.36 -9.56
CA ASN A 101 4.25 -18.59 -10.89
C ASN A 101 3.25 -17.50 -11.31
N TYR A 102 2.96 -16.54 -10.42
CA TYR A 102 2.03 -15.47 -10.72
C TYR A 102 2.56 -14.56 -11.83
N LYS A 103 1.82 -14.52 -12.94
CA LYS A 103 2.09 -13.56 -14.02
C LYS A 103 1.28 -12.29 -13.77
N ARG A 104 1.97 -11.21 -13.61
CA ARG A 104 1.36 -9.90 -13.38
C ARG A 104 0.52 -9.49 -14.59
N HIS A 105 -0.77 -9.29 -14.39
CA HIS A 105 -1.69 -8.74 -15.40
C HIS A 105 -1.85 -7.22 -15.24
N GLY A 106 -0.93 -6.56 -14.58
CA GLY A 106 -0.96 -5.12 -14.37
C GLY A 106 -0.63 -4.38 -15.65
N HIS A 107 -1.44 -3.37 -15.96
CA HIS A 107 -1.28 -2.46 -17.10
C HIS A 107 -0.67 -1.12 -16.67
N SER A 108 0.09 -1.07 -15.59
CA SER A 108 0.75 0.15 -15.12
C SER A 108 2.21 -0.11 -14.77
N LEU A 109 3.08 0.82 -15.17
CA LEU A 109 4.42 0.97 -14.64
C LEU A 109 4.39 2.05 -13.56
N SER A 110 5.13 1.84 -12.48
CA SER A 110 5.24 2.83 -11.41
C SER A 110 6.69 2.96 -11.00
N ASN A 111 7.15 4.19 -10.87
CA ASN A 111 8.43 4.55 -10.32
C ASN A 111 8.20 5.41 -9.08
N GLY A 112 9.02 5.27 -8.04
CA GLY A 112 8.90 6.02 -6.80
C GLY A 112 10.25 6.28 -6.18
N GLN A 113 10.44 7.48 -5.65
CA GLN A 113 11.66 7.87 -4.97
C GLN A 113 11.35 8.49 -3.62
N VAL A 114 12.04 8.01 -2.57
CA VAL A 114 12.05 8.65 -1.25
C VAL A 114 13.20 9.63 -1.23
N LEU A 115 12.88 10.89 -0.96
CA LEU A 115 13.87 11.97 -0.99
C LEU A 115 14.62 12.03 0.34
N MET A 116 15.94 12.29 0.27
CA MET A 116 16.82 12.36 1.45
C MET A 116 16.68 13.68 2.24
N ARG A 117 16.07 14.67 1.65
CA ARG A 117 15.76 15.98 2.25
C ARG A 117 14.48 16.54 1.64
N ASP A 118 14.00 17.63 2.17
CA ASP A 118 12.92 18.40 1.57
C ASP A 118 13.40 19.09 0.28
N TYR A 119 12.58 18.98 -0.77
CA TYR A 119 12.83 19.61 -2.07
C TYR A 119 11.88 20.78 -2.27
N ARG A 120 12.39 21.84 -2.87
CA ARG A 120 11.59 23.00 -3.28
C ARG A 120 10.86 22.68 -4.58
N PHE A 121 9.81 23.45 -4.87
CA PHE A 121 8.94 23.27 -6.05
C PHE A 121 9.73 23.08 -7.35
N GLY A 122 10.69 23.95 -7.67
CA GLY A 122 11.50 23.85 -8.89
C GLY A 122 12.46 22.65 -8.92
N GLU A 123 12.94 22.18 -7.77
CA GLU A 123 13.81 21.00 -7.68
C GLU A 123 13.02 19.73 -8.02
N VAL A 124 11.75 19.65 -7.56
CA VAL A 124 10.87 18.51 -7.85
C VAL A 124 10.54 18.42 -9.33
N GLN A 125 10.41 19.53 -10.04
CA GLN A 125 10.23 19.50 -11.50
C GLN A 125 11.37 18.80 -12.24
N THR A 126 12.63 19.00 -11.79
CA THR A 126 13.79 18.27 -12.37
C THR A 126 13.68 16.79 -12.09
N LEU A 127 13.34 16.41 -10.86
CA LEU A 127 13.16 15.03 -10.46
C LEU A 127 12.04 14.33 -11.27
N ILE A 128 10.92 15.03 -11.50
CA ILE A 128 9.82 14.52 -12.34
C ILE A 128 10.32 14.22 -13.76
N ARG A 129 11.17 15.07 -14.33
CA ARG A 129 11.76 14.85 -15.67
C ARG A 129 12.64 13.60 -15.70
N GLU A 130 13.49 13.41 -14.69
CA GLU A 130 14.36 12.23 -14.58
C GLU A 130 13.54 10.94 -14.41
N MET A 131 12.52 10.97 -13.56
CA MET A 131 11.64 9.82 -13.33
C MET A 131 10.78 9.50 -14.56
N ALA A 132 10.32 10.52 -15.29
CA ALA A 132 9.61 10.36 -16.55
C ALA A 132 10.49 9.72 -17.62
N LEU A 133 11.75 10.19 -17.76
CA LEU A 133 12.72 9.60 -18.66
C LEU A 133 12.94 8.10 -18.39
N ALA A 134 13.19 7.75 -17.12
CA ALA A 134 13.39 6.36 -16.72
C ALA A 134 12.16 5.48 -17.02
N SER A 135 10.96 6.01 -16.75
CA SER A 135 9.71 5.28 -17.02
C SER A 135 9.44 5.12 -18.52
N CYS A 136 9.75 6.13 -19.33
CA CYS A 136 9.60 6.06 -20.79
C CYS A 136 10.61 5.08 -21.41
N LEU A 137 11.84 5.04 -20.90
CA LEU A 137 12.84 4.07 -21.31
C LEU A 137 12.34 2.64 -21.08
N GLU A 138 11.78 2.38 -19.90
CA GLU A 138 11.19 1.07 -19.56
C GLU A 138 9.98 0.73 -20.46
N LEU A 139 9.15 1.71 -20.83
CA LEU A 139 8.05 1.51 -21.78
C LEU A 139 8.60 1.09 -23.16
N THR A 140 9.61 1.81 -23.68
CA THR A 140 10.25 1.53 -24.95
C THR A 140 10.91 0.14 -24.97
N GLU A 141 11.66 -0.21 -23.91
CA GLU A 141 12.28 -1.53 -23.76
C GLU A 141 11.27 -2.69 -23.79
N LYS A 142 10.08 -2.45 -23.26
CA LYS A 142 9.00 -3.44 -23.21
C LYS A 142 8.08 -3.39 -24.42
N GLY A 143 8.30 -2.48 -25.37
CA GLY A 143 7.41 -2.27 -26.52
C GLY A 143 6.01 -1.82 -26.12
N LEU A 144 5.88 -1.00 -25.06
CA LEU A 144 4.63 -0.52 -24.50
C LEU A 144 4.48 0.97 -24.73
N ALA A 145 3.24 1.44 -24.73
CA ALA A 145 2.88 2.87 -24.77
C ALA A 145 1.90 3.19 -23.63
N ALA A 146 2.12 4.31 -22.97
CA ALA A 146 1.22 4.80 -21.93
C ALA A 146 -0.02 5.48 -22.54
N THR A 147 -1.19 5.20 -22.00
CA THR A 147 -2.46 5.87 -22.32
C THR A 147 -2.87 6.91 -21.28
N GLY A 148 -2.13 6.99 -20.19
CA GLY A 148 -2.36 7.95 -19.13
C GLY A 148 -1.15 8.01 -18.21
N VAL A 149 -1.08 9.08 -17.43
CA VAL A 149 -0.03 9.33 -16.43
C VAL A 149 -0.66 9.66 -15.09
N GLY A 150 0.07 9.38 -14.02
CA GLY A 150 -0.31 9.77 -12.67
C GLY A 150 0.91 10.22 -11.89
N LEU A 151 0.74 11.25 -11.08
CA LEU A 151 1.74 11.79 -10.20
C LEU A 151 1.19 11.85 -8.77
N TYR A 152 2.02 11.53 -7.81
CA TYR A 152 1.75 11.75 -6.41
C TYR A 152 3.02 12.27 -5.70
N VAL A 153 2.88 13.35 -4.95
CA VAL A 153 3.96 13.98 -4.20
C VAL A 153 3.59 13.98 -2.72
N GLY A 154 4.41 13.34 -1.90
CA GLY A 154 4.30 13.38 -0.44
C GLY A 154 4.95 14.64 0.12
N TYR A 155 4.26 15.33 1.02
CA TYR A 155 4.79 16.49 1.73
C TYR A 155 5.56 16.07 2.97
N SER A 156 6.57 16.89 3.33
CA SER A 156 7.29 16.71 4.58
C SER A 156 6.39 16.91 5.79
N ALA A 157 6.58 16.09 6.82
CA ALA A 157 5.88 16.22 8.08
C ALA A 157 6.11 17.58 8.77
N SER A 158 7.23 18.26 8.47
CA SER A 158 7.55 19.61 8.98
C SER A 158 6.58 20.70 8.51
N ASN A 159 5.86 20.46 7.39
CA ASN A 159 4.88 21.40 6.85
C ASN A 159 3.55 21.40 7.62
N PHE A 160 3.40 20.53 8.60
CA PHE A 160 2.16 20.38 9.37
C PHE A 160 2.41 20.69 10.84
N SER A 161 1.60 21.57 11.42
CA SER A 161 1.69 21.88 12.85
C SER A 161 1.36 20.65 13.70
N HIS A 162 2.17 20.41 14.74
CA HIS A 162 2.07 19.27 15.67
C HIS A 162 0.71 19.11 16.38
N HIS A 163 -0.20 20.07 16.26
CA HIS A 163 -1.49 20.09 16.98
C HIS A 163 -2.57 19.22 16.34
N ALA A 164 -2.33 18.62 15.18
CA ALA A 164 -3.33 17.77 14.48
C ALA A 164 -3.22 16.26 14.78
N TRP A 165 -2.34 15.85 15.69
CA TRP A 165 -1.95 14.45 15.84
C TRP A 165 -2.34 13.91 17.21
N GLY A 166 -3.52 13.33 17.32
CA GLY A 166 -3.91 12.54 18.48
C GLY A 166 -3.27 11.14 18.45
N GLY A 167 -1.96 11.03 18.74
CA GLY A 167 -1.26 9.78 19.09
C GLY A 167 -1.21 8.65 18.05
N GLY A 168 -1.67 8.86 16.80
CA GLY A 168 -1.67 7.88 15.72
C GLY A 168 -0.55 8.13 14.69
N ARG A 169 -0.29 7.13 13.82
CA ARG A 169 0.62 7.29 12.68
C ARG A 169 0.12 8.44 11.79
N ALA A 170 1.03 9.36 11.45
CA ALA A 170 0.74 10.50 10.60
C ALA A 170 -0.03 10.07 9.35
N PRO A 171 -1.19 10.69 9.02
CA PRO A 171 -1.82 10.44 7.73
C PRO A 171 -0.80 10.80 6.64
N PHE A 172 -0.74 9.96 5.59
CA PHE A 172 0.09 10.27 4.44
C PHE A 172 -0.48 11.53 3.78
N MET A 173 0.26 12.63 3.91
CA MET A 173 -0.13 13.93 3.38
C MET A 173 0.62 14.18 2.09
N GLY A 174 -0.09 14.51 1.05
CA GLY A 174 0.48 14.78 -0.27
C GLY A 174 -0.59 15.20 -1.25
N ALA A 175 -0.15 15.57 -2.43
CA ALA A 175 -1.01 15.96 -3.52
C ALA A 175 -0.64 15.21 -4.80
N GLY A 176 -1.56 15.17 -5.74
CA GLY A 176 -1.33 14.54 -7.02
C GLY A 176 -2.62 14.28 -7.77
N GLY A 177 -2.46 13.77 -8.97
CA GLY A 177 -3.58 13.52 -9.87
C GLY A 177 -3.21 12.53 -10.96
N SER A 178 -4.14 12.31 -11.86
CA SER A 178 -3.93 11.49 -13.06
C SER A 178 -4.59 12.16 -14.27
N ALA A 179 -3.96 11.99 -15.44
CA ALA A 179 -4.47 12.49 -16.70
C ALA A 179 -4.41 11.40 -17.77
N LYS A 180 -5.39 11.40 -18.67
CA LYS A 180 -5.34 10.61 -19.91
C LYS A 180 -4.48 11.33 -20.93
N LEU A 181 -3.66 10.55 -21.64
CA LEU A 181 -2.91 11.07 -22.79
C LEU A 181 -3.79 11.08 -24.06
N PRO A 182 -3.61 12.05 -24.95
CA PRO A 182 -4.42 12.16 -26.17
C PRO A 182 -4.34 10.91 -27.06
N GLN A 183 -3.18 10.26 -27.06
CA GLN A 183 -2.92 9.01 -27.78
C GLN A 183 -1.90 8.17 -26.98
N PRO A 184 -1.86 6.85 -27.20
CA PRO A 184 -0.81 6.01 -26.61
C PRO A 184 0.57 6.50 -27.04
N THR A 185 1.51 6.67 -26.07
CA THR A 185 2.85 7.20 -26.34
C THR A 185 3.88 6.67 -25.34
N ASP A 186 5.12 6.53 -25.78
CA ASP A 186 6.32 6.34 -24.97
C ASP A 186 7.24 7.58 -25.04
N SER A 187 6.77 8.66 -25.70
CA SER A 187 7.51 9.91 -25.86
C SER A 187 7.80 10.58 -24.53
N VAL A 188 9.07 10.74 -24.19
CA VAL A 188 9.55 11.43 -23.00
C VAL A 188 8.95 12.84 -22.87
N SER A 189 8.92 13.59 -23.98
CA SER A 189 8.42 14.97 -23.97
C SER A 189 6.92 15.04 -23.65
N GLN A 190 6.10 14.16 -24.23
CA GLN A 190 4.66 14.14 -24.00
C GLN A 190 4.32 13.69 -22.57
N VAL A 191 4.95 12.61 -22.10
CA VAL A 191 4.77 12.11 -20.73
C VAL A 191 5.22 13.14 -19.70
N THR A 192 6.40 13.74 -19.91
CA THR A 192 6.94 14.77 -19.00
C THR A 192 6.03 16.00 -18.95
N SER A 193 5.56 16.49 -20.10
CA SER A 193 4.66 17.66 -20.14
C SER A 193 3.37 17.41 -19.39
N ALA A 194 2.77 16.21 -19.55
CA ALA A 194 1.56 15.84 -18.83
C ALA A 194 1.79 15.72 -17.30
N LEU A 195 2.92 15.16 -16.88
CA LEU A 195 3.27 15.05 -15.47
C LEU A 195 3.56 16.41 -14.81
N LEU A 196 4.24 17.31 -15.54
CA LEU A 196 4.49 18.68 -15.04
C LEU A 196 3.20 19.48 -14.95
N ALA A 197 2.27 19.34 -15.89
CA ALA A 197 0.96 19.98 -15.81
C ALA A 197 0.19 19.49 -14.56
N LEU A 198 0.19 18.18 -14.27
CA LEU A 198 -0.39 17.65 -13.03
C LEU A 198 0.30 18.18 -11.77
N TYR A 199 1.61 18.35 -11.83
CA TYR A 199 2.38 18.91 -10.71
C TYR A 199 1.98 20.36 -10.43
N GLU A 200 1.92 21.18 -11.47
CA GLU A 200 1.55 22.60 -11.35
C GLU A 200 0.09 22.82 -10.93
N GLU A 201 -0.81 21.89 -11.32
CA GLU A 201 -2.24 21.96 -10.95
C GLU A 201 -2.52 21.55 -9.52
N HIS A 202 -1.78 20.56 -8.99
CA HIS A 202 -2.16 19.87 -7.74
C HIS A 202 -1.19 20.08 -6.59
N VAL A 203 0.04 20.53 -6.84
CA VAL A 203 1.10 20.70 -5.84
C VAL A 203 1.51 22.14 -5.69
#